data_24252ba42caa0d5e56988e872d6e6cd1
#
_entry.id   24252ba42caa0d5e56988e872d6e6cd1
#
_cell.length_a   1.000
_cell.length_b   1.000
_cell.length_c   1.000
_cell.angle_alpha   90.00
_cell.angle_beta   90.00
_cell.angle_gamma   90.00
#
_symmetry.space_group_name_H-M   'P 1'
#
loop_
_entity.id
_entity.type
_entity.pdbx_description
1 polymer ?
#
loop_
_entity_poly.entity_id
_entity_poly.type
_entity_poly.pdbx_seq_one_letter_code
_entity_poly.pdbx_strand_id
1 'polypeptide(L)'
;WPGLRDRDPNRTPMAWTPARNGGFSTAPDPLLVLPPITAPGYDYRVVNVEVQKQLPGSLLNWHRRMLTCRRLLPALRHGSFRLLHSPHPGVLLYLRCTEAMTVLVAANVTAAGASLSLDLSEWAGERTREVMWGCEFPLAAAEWFVNLPPYGFNWWLIGEVEPGATPA
;
A
#
# COMPACT_ATOMS: atom_id res chain seq x y z
N TRP A 1 17.86 14.75 -15.90
CA TRP A 1 19.23 14.97 -15.45
C TRP A 1 20.16 14.85 -16.67
N PRO A 2 20.67 15.97 -17.19
CA PRO A 2 21.59 15.96 -18.30
C PRO A 2 22.86 15.19 -17.92
N GLY A 3 23.27 14.23 -18.74
CA GLY A 3 24.50 13.47 -18.54
C GLY A 3 24.39 12.13 -17.84
N LEU A 4 23.22 11.79 -17.29
CA LEU A 4 22.97 10.45 -16.76
C LEU A 4 22.69 9.46 -17.90
N ARG A 5 23.27 8.27 -17.80
CA ARG A 5 23.16 7.23 -18.81
C ARG A 5 22.38 6.04 -18.27
N ASP A 6 21.63 5.39 -19.16
CA ASP A 6 20.95 4.10 -18.91
C ASP A 6 20.10 4.09 -17.61
N ARG A 7 20.57 3.41 -16.57
CA ARG A 7 19.85 3.19 -15.31
C ARG A 7 20.12 4.21 -14.21
N ASP A 8 21.01 5.16 -14.43
CA ASP A 8 21.37 6.16 -13.42
C ASP A 8 20.17 6.93 -12.86
N PRO A 9 19.16 7.33 -13.66
CA PRO A 9 17.96 7.99 -13.12
C PRO A 9 17.17 7.14 -12.12
N ASN A 10 17.30 5.80 -12.21
CA ASN A 10 16.61 4.85 -11.34
C ASN A 10 17.48 4.36 -10.17
N ARG A 11 18.74 4.78 -10.08
CA ARG A 11 19.73 4.34 -9.08
C ARG A 11 20.29 5.52 -8.30
N THR A 12 19.40 6.38 -7.84
CA THR A 12 19.80 7.55 -7.05
C THR A 12 20.24 7.15 -5.65
N PRO A 13 21.17 7.91 -5.02
CA PRO A 13 21.52 7.68 -3.62
C PRO A 13 20.31 7.79 -2.71
N MET A 14 20.25 6.92 -1.69
CA MET A 14 19.18 6.97 -0.67
C MET A 14 19.36 8.19 0.20
N ALA A 15 18.35 9.06 0.24
CA ALA A 15 18.32 10.20 1.16
C ALA A 15 17.87 9.72 2.56
N TRP A 16 18.78 9.73 3.51
CA TRP A 16 18.54 9.32 4.90
C TRP A 16 18.07 10.48 5.78
N THR A 17 18.68 11.66 5.58
CA THR A 17 18.44 12.86 6.38
C THR A 17 18.38 14.11 5.49
N PRO A 18 17.90 15.27 5.99
CA PRO A 18 17.97 16.53 5.25
C PRO A 18 19.38 17.15 5.20
N ALA A 19 20.36 16.57 5.88
CA ALA A 19 21.74 17.04 5.91
C ALA A 19 22.44 16.93 4.55
N ARG A 20 23.64 17.52 4.45
CA ARG A 20 24.46 17.48 3.22
C ARG A 20 24.50 16.09 2.63
N ASN A 21 24.41 16.01 1.31
CA ASN A 21 24.38 14.79 0.54
C ASN A 21 23.28 13.79 0.99
N GLY A 22 22.17 14.27 1.58
CA GLY A 22 21.13 13.37 2.06
C GLY A 22 21.60 12.43 3.18
N GLY A 23 22.72 12.69 3.82
CA GLY A 23 23.30 11.86 4.88
C GLY A 23 23.91 10.53 4.42
N PHE A 24 24.03 10.27 3.11
CA PHE A 24 24.64 9.03 2.61
C PHE A 24 26.18 9.13 2.42
N SER A 25 26.74 10.35 2.33
CA SER A 25 28.17 10.57 2.14
C SER A 25 28.64 11.89 2.78
N THR A 26 29.87 11.88 3.28
CA THR A 26 30.58 13.08 3.74
C THR A 26 31.51 13.68 2.66
N ALA A 27 31.62 13.03 1.51
CA ALA A 27 32.50 13.46 0.43
C ALA A 27 32.10 14.84 -0.12
N PRO A 28 33.06 15.63 -0.65
CA PRO A 28 32.75 16.84 -1.42
C PRO A 28 31.90 16.49 -2.65
N ASP A 29 31.00 17.40 -3.02
CA ASP A 29 30.03 17.19 -4.12
C ASP A 29 30.66 16.74 -5.45
N PRO A 30 31.85 17.27 -5.88
CA PRO A 30 32.50 16.83 -7.11
C PRO A 30 33.01 15.38 -7.10
N LEU A 31 33.09 14.77 -5.89
CA LEU A 31 33.55 13.38 -5.73
C LEU A 31 32.37 12.40 -5.63
N LEU A 32 31.15 12.88 -5.67
CA LEU A 32 29.96 12.00 -5.68
C LEU A 32 29.79 11.38 -7.06
N VAL A 33 29.67 10.05 -7.12
CA VAL A 33 29.38 9.34 -8.38
C VAL A 33 28.02 9.76 -8.93
N LEU A 34 27.03 9.87 -8.05
CA LEU A 34 25.70 10.41 -8.34
C LEU A 34 25.32 11.43 -7.28
N PRO A 35 24.86 12.63 -7.65
CA PRO A 35 24.41 13.63 -6.70
C PRO A 35 23.06 13.24 -6.09
N PRO A 36 22.70 13.77 -4.91
CA PRO A 36 21.38 13.62 -4.35
C PRO A 36 20.32 14.31 -5.22
N ILE A 37 19.07 13.86 -5.13
CA ILE A 37 17.95 14.45 -5.88
C ILE A 37 17.62 15.83 -5.27
N THR A 38 17.59 16.86 -6.12
CA THR A 38 17.22 18.24 -5.76
C THR A 38 16.04 18.77 -6.56
N ALA A 39 15.40 17.90 -7.38
CA ALA A 39 14.27 18.30 -8.20
C ALA A 39 13.05 18.71 -7.32
N PRO A 40 12.26 19.72 -7.73
CA PRO A 40 11.07 20.12 -7.03
C PRO A 40 10.13 18.93 -6.76
N GLY A 41 9.63 18.83 -5.52
CA GLY A 41 8.78 17.73 -5.08
C GLY A 41 9.51 16.43 -4.67
N TYR A 42 10.80 16.30 -5.03
CA TYR A 42 11.62 15.12 -4.71
C TYR A 42 12.96 15.48 -4.04
N ASP A 43 13.13 16.74 -3.67
CA ASP A 43 14.37 17.25 -3.04
C ASP A 43 14.65 16.46 -1.75
N TYR A 44 15.89 15.95 -1.63
CA TYR A 44 16.30 15.14 -0.48
C TYR A 44 16.16 15.87 0.87
N ARG A 45 16.18 17.21 0.87
CA ARG A 45 15.99 18.00 2.09
C ARG A 45 14.55 17.92 2.62
N VAL A 46 13.60 17.57 1.77
CA VAL A 46 12.18 17.40 2.10
C VAL A 46 11.76 15.94 2.09
N VAL A 47 12.25 15.17 1.09
CA VAL A 47 11.91 13.75 0.93
C VAL A 47 13.11 12.90 1.34
N ASN A 48 13.11 12.46 2.59
CA ASN A 48 14.15 11.61 3.15
C ASN A 48 13.58 10.70 4.25
N VAL A 49 14.36 9.71 4.66
CA VAL A 49 13.91 8.70 5.63
C VAL A 49 13.55 9.32 6.99
N GLU A 50 14.34 10.29 7.47
CA GLU A 50 14.12 10.92 8.78
C GLU A 50 12.77 11.65 8.81
N VAL A 51 12.49 12.49 7.82
CA VAL A 51 11.22 13.21 7.70
C VAL A 51 10.06 12.23 7.52
N GLN A 52 10.19 11.25 6.63
CA GLN A 52 9.11 10.29 6.38
C GLN A 52 8.80 9.41 7.60
N LYS A 53 9.77 9.10 8.44
CA LYS A 53 9.51 8.36 9.70
C LYS A 53 8.57 9.12 10.64
N GLN A 54 8.65 10.45 10.65
CA GLN A 54 7.85 11.30 11.53
C GLN A 54 6.44 11.60 10.98
N LEU A 55 6.22 11.40 9.68
CA LEU A 55 4.94 11.68 9.02
C LEU A 55 4.09 10.41 8.91
N PRO A 56 2.99 10.25 9.68
CA PRO A 56 2.17 9.03 9.67
C PRO A 56 1.64 8.65 8.28
N GLY A 57 1.28 9.65 7.45
CA GLY A 57 0.79 9.46 6.08
C GLY A 57 1.88 9.35 5.00
N SER A 58 3.17 9.27 5.38
CA SER A 58 4.27 9.16 4.41
C SER A 58 4.25 7.82 3.68
N LEU A 59 4.85 7.80 2.48
CA LEU A 59 5.00 6.57 1.68
C LEU A 59 5.79 5.49 2.44
N LEU A 60 6.81 5.88 3.21
CA LEU A 60 7.58 4.96 4.05
C LEU A 60 6.69 4.28 5.11
N ASN A 61 5.90 5.05 5.85
CA ASN A 61 5.04 4.51 6.90
C ASN A 61 3.87 3.72 6.31
N TRP A 62 3.35 4.13 5.15
CA TRP A 62 2.37 3.36 4.40
C TRP A 62 2.92 1.99 3.99
N HIS A 63 4.13 1.90 3.42
CA HIS A 63 4.76 0.64 3.07
C HIS A 63 5.01 -0.25 4.29
N ARG A 64 5.48 0.34 5.40
CA ARG A 64 5.68 -0.41 6.65
C ARG A 64 4.39 -1.05 7.13
N ARG A 65 3.28 -0.29 7.13
CA ARG A 65 1.96 -0.80 7.52
C ARG A 65 1.52 -1.92 6.59
N MET A 66 1.58 -1.72 5.28
CA MET A 66 1.23 -2.72 4.28
C MET A 66 2.03 -4.03 4.48
N LEU A 67 3.35 -3.94 4.66
CA LEU A 67 4.21 -5.10 4.89
C LEU A 67 3.91 -5.77 6.23
N THR A 68 3.56 -5.02 7.26
CA THR A 68 3.13 -5.55 8.55
C THR A 68 1.81 -6.31 8.41
N CYS A 69 0.80 -5.73 7.77
CA CYS A 69 -0.46 -6.42 7.47
C CYS A 69 -0.21 -7.71 6.69
N ARG A 70 0.60 -7.66 5.63
CA ARG A 70 0.96 -8.85 4.85
C ARG A 70 1.64 -9.92 5.71
N ARG A 71 2.50 -9.54 6.65
CA ARG A 71 3.20 -10.48 7.55
C ARG A 71 2.25 -11.13 8.54
N LEU A 72 1.29 -10.38 9.06
CA LEU A 72 0.32 -10.85 10.05
C LEU A 72 -0.81 -11.70 9.45
N LEU A 73 -1.11 -11.53 8.17
CA LEU A 73 -2.19 -12.23 7.49
C LEU A 73 -1.64 -13.36 6.59
N PRO A 74 -1.70 -14.62 7.03
CA PRO A 74 -1.24 -15.77 6.25
C PRO A 74 -1.83 -15.83 4.85
N ALA A 75 -3.10 -15.48 4.68
CA ALA A 75 -3.78 -15.44 3.38
C ALA A 75 -3.04 -14.54 2.36
N LEU A 76 -2.51 -13.39 2.77
CA LEU A 76 -1.74 -12.49 1.90
C LEU A 76 -0.35 -13.03 1.54
N ARG A 77 0.20 -13.95 2.33
CA ARG A 77 1.55 -14.52 2.11
C ARG A 77 1.51 -15.73 1.20
N HIS A 78 0.72 -16.73 1.54
CA HIS A 78 0.71 -18.05 0.91
C HIS A 78 -0.69 -18.59 0.61
N GLY A 79 -1.74 -17.78 0.82
CA GLY A 79 -3.10 -18.17 0.46
C GLY A 79 -3.27 -18.38 -1.05
N SER A 80 -4.28 -19.14 -1.44
CA SER A 80 -4.69 -19.27 -2.82
C SER A 80 -5.12 -17.92 -3.40
N PHE A 81 -5.03 -17.78 -4.71
CA PHE A 81 -5.47 -16.58 -5.42
C PHE A 81 -6.72 -16.89 -6.23
N ARG A 82 -7.79 -16.14 -6.03
CA ARG A 82 -9.03 -16.20 -6.80
C ARG A 82 -9.36 -14.82 -7.37
N LEU A 83 -9.20 -14.63 -8.67
CA LEU A 83 -9.63 -13.42 -9.36
C LEU A 83 -11.16 -13.38 -9.37
N LEU A 84 -11.74 -12.25 -9.02
CA LEU A 84 -13.18 -12.03 -9.10
C LEU A 84 -13.52 -11.18 -10.33
N HIS A 85 -14.71 -11.36 -10.86
CA HIS A 85 -15.24 -10.46 -11.88
C HIS A 85 -15.50 -9.09 -11.24
N SER A 86 -14.91 -8.04 -11.79
CA SER A 86 -15.17 -6.67 -11.35
C SER A 86 -16.24 -6.05 -12.23
N PRO A 87 -17.30 -5.44 -11.67
CA PRO A 87 -18.29 -4.70 -12.44
C PRO A 87 -17.74 -3.38 -13.01
N HIS A 88 -16.54 -2.97 -12.58
CA HIS A 88 -15.87 -1.77 -13.07
C HIS A 88 -14.53 -2.12 -13.73
N PRO A 89 -14.29 -1.76 -15.00
CA PRO A 89 -13.12 -2.22 -15.76
C PRO A 89 -11.78 -1.70 -15.21
N GLY A 90 -11.80 -0.60 -14.45
CA GLY A 90 -10.61 -0.02 -13.83
C GLY A 90 -10.33 -0.51 -12.41
N VAL A 91 -11.05 -1.53 -11.93
CA VAL A 91 -10.84 -2.06 -10.58
C VAL A 91 -10.39 -3.50 -10.64
N LEU A 92 -9.21 -3.77 -10.08
CA LEU A 92 -8.73 -5.12 -9.82
C LEU A 92 -9.39 -5.63 -8.54
N LEU A 93 -10.05 -6.80 -8.63
CA LEU A 93 -10.78 -7.42 -7.53
C LEU A 93 -10.36 -8.89 -7.39
N TYR A 94 -9.88 -9.29 -6.21
CA TYR A 94 -9.48 -10.67 -5.97
C TYR A 94 -9.54 -11.07 -4.50
N LEU A 95 -9.54 -12.37 -4.27
CA LEU A 95 -9.43 -12.98 -2.95
C LEU A 95 -8.07 -13.64 -2.77
N ARG A 96 -7.63 -13.60 -1.51
CA ARG A 96 -6.55 -14.43 -0.97
C ARG A 96 -7.15 -15.30 0.12
N CYS A 97 -7.09 -16.62 -0.03
CA CYS A 97 -7.76 -17.54 0.89
C CYS A 97 -6.79 -18.57 1.45
N THR A 98 -6.93 -18.85 2.73
CA THR A 98 -6.46 -20.07 3.41
C THR A 98 -7.68 -20.78 3.99
N GLU A 99 -7.53 -21.95 4.59
CA GLU A 99 -8.63 -22.63 5.28
C GLU A 99 -9.24 -21.77 6.42
N ALA A 100 -8.41 -20.98 7.09
CA ALA A 100 -8.81 -20.19 8.26
C ALA A 100 -9.10 -18.71 7.96
N MET A 101 -8.86 -18.22 6.73
CA MET A 101 -8.86 -16.77 6.50
C MET A 101 -9.13 -16.43 5.03
N THR A 102 -10.01 -15.47 4.81
CA THR A 102 -10.25 -14.88 3.49
C THR A 102 -9.97 -13.38 3.52
N VAL A 103 -9.15 -12.89 2.60
CA VAL A 103 -8.90 -11.47 2.41
C VAL A 103 -9.38 -11.05 1.02
N LEU A 104 -10.36 -10.14 0.98
CA LEU A 104 -10.81 -9.49 -0.25
C LEU A 104 -9.93 -8.25 -0.51
N VAL A 105 -9.45 -8.13 -1.73
CA VAL A 105 -8.66 -6.98 -2.19
C VAL A 105 -9.38 -6.33 -3.35
N ALA A 106 -9.57 -5.01 -3.24
CA ALA A 106 -10.03 -4.16 -4.33
C ALA A 106 -9.06 -3.01 -4.55
N ALA A 107 -8.62 -2.79 -5.79
CA ALA A 107 -7.70 -1.72 -6.16
C ALA A 107 -8.18 -1.00 -7.42
N ASN A 108 -8.47 0.29 -7.32
CA ASN A 108 -8.76 1.16 -8.44
C ASN A 108 -7.45 1.60 -9.10
N VAL A 109 -7.21 1.19 -10.34
CA VAL A 109 -5.99 1.51 -11.09
C VAL A 109 -6.17 2.70 -12.02
N THR A 110 -7.23 3.49 -11.83
CA THR A 110 -7.57 4.66 -12.67
C THR A 110 -7.48 5.97 -11.93
N ALA A 111 -7.38 7.07 -12.68
CA ALA A 111 -7.40 8.44 -12.17
C ALA A 111 -8.81 8.95 -11.79
N ALA A 112 -9.86 8.15 -12.01
CA ALA A 112 -11.24 8.47 -11.62
C ALA A 112 -11.65 7.66 -10.39
N GLY A 113 -12.59 8.15 -9.60
CA GLY A 113 -13.22 7.37 -8.55
C GLY A 113 -14.04 6.21 -9.15
N ALA A 114 -14.14 5.11 -8.42
CA ALA A 114 -14.90 3.93 -8.81
C ALA A 114 -15.88 3.52 -7.70
N SER A 115 -17.13 3.25 -8.07
CA SER A 115 -18.15 2.71 -7.19
C SER A 115 -18.52 1.30 -7.66
N LEU A 116 -18.58 0.36 -6.75
CA LEU A 116 -18.82 -1.04 -7.03
C LEU A 116 -19.96 -1.56 -6.15
N SER A 117 -20.82 -2.39 -6.73
CA SER A 117 -21.66 -3.31 -5.98
C SER A 117 -21.05 -4.70 -6.10
N LEU A 118 -20.73 -5.32 -4.97
CA LEU A 118 -20.11 -6.65 -4.91
C LEU A 118 -21.13 -7.65 -4.36
N ASP A 119 -21.31 -8.76 -5.05
CA ASP A 119 -22.03 -9.90 -4.50
C ASP A 119 -21.08 -10.68 -3.58
N LEU A 120 -21.35 -10.61 -2.29
CA LEU A 120 -20.64 -11.34 -1.24
C LEU A 120 -21.56 -12.30 -0.50
N SER A 121 -22.59 -12.81 -1.18
CA SER A 121 -23.58 -13.76 -0.61
C SER A 121 -22.93 -15.00 0.00
N GLU A 122 -21.78 -15.45 -0.55
CA GLU A 122 -20.96 -16.54 -0.01
C GLU A 122 -20.55 -16.29 1.46
N TRP A 123 -20.47 -15.03 1.89
CA TRP A 123 -20.06 -14.61 3.24
C TRP A 123 -21.15 -13.78 3.96
N ALA A 124 -22.39 -13.90 3.54
CA ALA A 124 -23.49 -13.15 4.18
C ALA A 124 -23.57 -13.50 5.67
N GLY A 125 -23.59 -12.47 6.51
CA GLY A 125 -23.61 -12.61 7.96
C GLY A 125 -22.23 -12.63 8.62
N GLU A 126 -21.14 -12.74 7.85
CA GLU A 126 -19.79 -12.66 8.40
C GLU A 126 -19.41 -11.22 8.79
N ARG A 127 -18.46 -11.09 9.69
CA ARG A 127 -17.85 -9.80 10.01
C ARG A 127 -16.74 -9.49 9.04
N THR A 128 -16.62 -8.22 8.65
CA THR A 128 -15.48 -7.75 7.85
C THR A 128 -14.72 -6.68 8.60
N ARG A 129 -13.41 -6.71 8.45
CA ARG A 129 -12.53 -5.69 8.97
C ARG A 129 -11.61 -5.18 7.88
N GLU A 130 -11.60 -3.87 7.69
CA GLU A 130 -10.60 -3.23 6.83
C GLU A 130 -9.21 -3.36 7.49
N VAL A 131 -8.24 -3.90 6.74
CA VAL A 131 -6.97 -4.37 7.28
C VAL A 131 -5.99 -3.23 7.58
N MET A 132 -5.99 -2.19 6.74
CA MET A 132 -5.01 -1.11 6.83
C MET A 132 -5.32 -0.09 7.93
N TRP A 133 -6.59 0.11 8.26
CA TRP A 133 -7.07 1.14 9.18
C TRP A 133 -7.88 0.59 10.34
N GLY A 134 -8.19 -0.70 10.33
CA GLY A 134 -8.85 -1.40 11.44
C GLY A 134 -10.35 -1.13 11.61
N CYS A 135 -11.00 -0.50 10.62
CA CYS A 135 -12.45 -0.28 10.68
C CYS A 135 -13.19 -1.60 10.49
N GLU A 136 -14.12 -1.91 11.39
CA GLU A 136 -14.98 -3.10 11.29
C GLU A 136 -16.34 -2.76 10.71
N PHE A 137 -16.82 -3.61 9.80
CA PHE A 137 -18.13 -3.50 9.17
C PHE A 137 -18.82 -4.85 9.18
N PRO A 138 -20.11 -4.94 9.57
CA PRO A 138 -20.87 -6.16 9.35
C PRO A 138 -21.16 -6.31 7.85
N LEU A 139 -20.93 -7.50 7.29
CA LEU A 139 -21.49 -7.88 6.00
C LEU A 139 -22.98 -8.22 6.22
N ALA A 140 -23.79 -7.19 6.43
CA ALA A 140 -25.20 -7.36 6.77
C ALA A 140 -26.07 -7.76 5.56
N ALA A 141 -25.56 -7.60 4.32
CA ALA A 141 -26.29 -7.86 3.10
C ALA A 141 -25.44 -8.66 2.11
N ALA A 142 -26.09 -9.46 1.27
CA ALA A 142 -25.46 -10.16 0.16
C ALA A 142 -24.79 -9.19 -0.84
N GLU A 143 -25.30 -7.97 -0.94
CA GLU A 143 -24.79 -6.92 -1.81
C GLU A 143 -24.05 -5.84 -0.99
N TRP A 144 -22.80 -5.59 -1.34
CA TRP A 144 -21.94 -4.65 -0.64
C TRP A 144 -21.43 -3.55 -1.55
N PHE A 145 -21.69 -2.29 -1.17
CA PHE A 145 -21.28 -1.12 -1.93
C PHE A 145 -19.92 -0.62 -1.45
N VAL A 146 -18.98 -0.51 -2.40
CA VAL A 146 -17.61 -0.05 -2.17
C VAL A 146 -17.32 1.16 -3.02
N ASN A 147 -16.80 2.23 -2.41
CA ASN A 147 -16.30 3.41 -3.10
C ASN A 147 -14.78 3.47 -2.96
N LEU A 148 -14.09 3.52 -4.09
CA LEU A 148 -12.64 3.65 -4.17
C LEU A 148 -12.29 5.01 -4.79
N PRO A 149 -11.52 5.87 -4.13
CA PRO A 149 -11.02 7.10 -4.75
C PRO A 149 -10.07 6.77 -5.93
N PRO A 150 -9.65 7.78 -6.72
CA PRO A 150 -8.61 7.60 -7.72
C PRO A 150 -7.38 6.91 -7.13
N TYR A 151 -6.91 5.84 -7.78
CA TYR A 151 -5.81 5.00 -7.31
C TYR A 151 -5.98 4.46 -5.89
N GLY A 152 -7.20 4.46 -5.35
CA GLY A 152 -7.52 3.94 -4.03
C GLY A 152 -7.58 2.41 -4.01
N PHE A 153 -7.35 1.86 -2.83
CA PHE A 153 -7.44 0.42 -2.61
C PHE A 153 -7.96 0.14 -1.20
N ASN A 154 -8.53 -1.04 -1.02
CA ASN A 154 -8.88 -1.55 0.30
C ASN A 154 -8.58 -3.05 0.38
N TRP A 155 -8.26 -3.51 1.59
CA TRP A 155 -8.11 -4.92 1.96
C TRP A 155 -9.06 -5.23 3.10
N TRP A 156 -9.95 -6.18 2.92
CA TRP A 156 -10.89 -6.61 3.95
C TRP A 156 -10.66 -8.06 4.32
N LEU A 157 -10.51 -8.28 5.60
CA LEU A 157 -10.53 -9.61 6.18
C LEU A 157 -12.00 -9.98 6.41
N ILE A 158 -12.42 -11.15 5.91
CA ILE A 158 -13.77 -11.69 6.01
C ILE A 158 -13.74 -12.89 6.96
N GLY A 159 -14.68 -12.94 7.89
CA GLY A 159 -14.79 -13.98 8.90
C GLY A 159 -14.27 -13.56 10.28
N GLU A 160 -14.25 -14.48 11.22
CA GLU A 160 -13.77 -14.25 12.59
C GLU A 160 -12.27 -13.91 12.59
N VAL A 161 -11.92 -12.91 13.35
CA VAL A 161 -10.55 -12.47 13.57
C VAL A 161 -10.19 -12.79 15.01
N GLU A 162 -9.19 -13.63 15.22
CA GLU A 162 -8.58 -13.80 16.52
C GLU A 162 -8.17 -12.42 17.10
N PRO A 163 -8.57 -12.09 18.34
CA PRO A 163 -8.15 -10.84 18.98
C PRO A 163 -6.64 -10.84 19.13
N GLY A 164 -5.95 -9.95 18.44
CA GLY A 164 -4.48 -9.82 18.47
C GLY A 164 -3.79 -9.62 17.10
N ALA A 165 -4.48 -9.80 16.00
CA ALA A 165 -3.93 -9.62 14.65
C ALA A 165 -4.04 -8.16 14.12
N THR A 166 -4.16 -7.16 15.00
CA THR A 166 -4.20 -5.75 14.58
C THR A 166 -2.78 -5.18 14.59
N PRO A 167 -2.28 -4.59 13.49
CA PRO A 167 -1.05 -3.80 13.53
C PRO A 167 -1.29 -2.55 14.39
N ALA A 168 -0.42 -2.34 15.35
CA ALA A 168 -0.33 -1.11 16.12
C ALA A 168 0.15 0.06 15.26
#